data_13112091fb3d1f65189223795200e00f
#
_entry.id   13112091fb3d1f65189223795200e00f
#
_cell.length_a   1.000
_cell.length_b   1.000
_cell.length_c   1.000
_cell.angle_alpha   90.00
_cell.angle_beta   90.00
_cell.angle_gamma   90.00
#
_symmetry.space_group_name_H-M   'P 1'
#
loop_
_entity.id
_entity.type
_entity.pdbx_description
1 polymer ?
#
loop_
_entity_poly.entity_id
_entity_poly.type
_entity_poly.pdbx_seq_one_letter_code
_entity_poly.pdbx_strand_id
1 'polypeptide(L)'
;MKFFSRPVLPVRQEAAVAKTVANIKAQRRNRFRILACIDGTDESFISVRKAARIGCTAECDIIILYVRPIDQGLHSGGLQVRLARQNMMEAGFELPGVSHLRRALEILKSEGLDVSDWKKTVEHQDAFGDPAGDNKVEYRGPDGRSVVLKLKTAPDVAVGILDQY
;
A
#
# COMPACT_ATOMS: atom_id res chain seq x y z
N MET A 1 15.22 21.73 25.65
CA MET A 1 14.35 21.12 24.62
C MET A 1 14.71 21.78 23.27
N LYS A 2 15.41 21.07 22.38
CA LYS A 2 15.72 21.59 21.05
C LYS A 2 14.58 21.19 20.10
N PHE A 3 13.75 22.15 19.69
CA PHE A 3 12.77 21.95 18.62
C PHE A 3 13.54 21.70 17.32
N PHE A 4 13.33 20.53 16.70
CA PHE A 4 13.80 20.28 15.35
C PHE A 4 12.97 21.17 14.41
N SER A 5 13.51 22.31 14.00
CA SER A 5 12.94 23.09 12.90
C SER A 5 13.16 22.30 11.61
N ARG A 6 12.05 22.04 10.88
CA ARG A 6 12.15 21.47 9.53
C ARG A 6 13.03 22.40 8.67
N PRO A 7 13.97 21.83 7.89
CA PRO A 7 14.75 22.66 6.96
C PRO A 7 13.78 23.34 5.98
N VAL A 8 13.78 24.68 5.98
CA VAL A 8 13.00 25.47 5.02
C VAL A 8 13.77 25.43 3.70
N LEU A 9 13.19 24.79 2.68
CA LEU A 9 13.76 24.78 1.34
C LEU A 9 13.71 26.19 0.74
N PRO A 10 14.71 26.62 -0.06
CA PRO A 10 14.63 27.88 -0.78
C PRO A 10 13.39 27.93 -1.66
N VAL A 11 12.69 29.06 -1.71
CA VAL A 11 11.40 29.28 -2.43
C VAL A 11 11.43 28.76 -3.88
N ARG A 12 12.57 28.87 -4.57
CA ARG A 12 12.75 28.30 -5.92
C ARG A 12 12.71 26.77 -5.95
N GLN A 13 13.21 26.10 -4.92
CA GLN A 13 13.17 24.64 -4.84
C GLN A 13 11.79 24.15 -4.47
N GLU A 14 11.06 24.84 -3.59
CA GLU A 14 9.67 24.53 -3.27
C GLU A 14 8.76 24.62 -4.50
N ALA A 15 8.93 25.67 -5.31
CA ALA A 15 8.15 25.82 -6.55
C ALA A 15 8.46 24.71 -7.58
N ALA A 16 9.73 24.31 -7.71
CA ALA A 16 10.13 23.22 -8.59
C ALA A 16 9.57 21.88 -8.12
N VAL A 17 9.65 21.60 -6.82
CA VAL A 17 9.07 20.39 -6.21
C VAL A 17 7.56 20.36 -6.37
N ALA A 18 6.86 21.48 -6.12
CA ALA A 18 5.42 21.59 -6.28
C ALA A 18 4.98 21.33 -7.73
N LYS A 19 5.71 21.88 -8.72
CA LYS A 19 5.47 21.63 -10.16
C LYS A 19 5.67 20.16 -10.53
N THR A 20 6.73 19.55 -10.02
CA THR A 20 7.01 18.11 -10.26
C THR A 20 5.92 17.23 -9.65
N VAL A 21 5.51 17.52 -8.42
CA VAL A 21 4.40 16.82 -7.74
C VAL A 21 3.08 16.99 -8.50
N ALA A 22 2.78 18.20 -8.98
CA ALA A 22 1.59 18.47 -9.79
C ALA A 22 1.61 17.68 -11.11
N ASN A 23 2.75 17.63 -11.80
CA ASN A 23 2.90 16.83 -13.02
C ASN A 23 2.73 15.34 -12.76
N ILE A 24 3.33 14.80 -11.69
CA ILE A 24 3.17 13.40 -11.30
C ILE A 24 1.70 13.09 -10.99
N LYS A 25 1.02 13.97 -10.26
CA LYS A 25 -0.41 13.83 -9.97
C LYS A 25 -1.27 13.89 -11.23
N ALA A 26 -0.95 14.78 -12.18
CA ALA A 26 -1.66 14.89 -13.45
C ALA A 26 -1.46 13.62 -14.32
N GLN A 27 -0.23 13.12 -14.42
CA GLN A 27 0.05 11.87 -15.12
C GLN A 27 -0.66 10.67 -14.49
N ARG A 28 -0.71 10.61 -13.16
CA ARG A 28 -1.43 9.55 -12.43
C ARG A 28 -2.95 9.63 -12.63
N ARG A 29 -3.53 10.83 -12.76
CA ARG A 29 -4.98 11.01 -13.02
C ARG A 29 -5.40 10.54 -14.41
N ASN A 30 -4.51 10.60 -15.39
CA ASN A 30 -4.80 10.22 -16.77
C ASN A 30 -4.56 8.73 -17.05
N ARG A 31 -4.04 7.96 -16.08
CA ARG A 31 -3.85 6.51 -16.22
C ARG A 31 -5.03 5.74 -15.67
N PHE A 32 -5.44 4.73 -16.41
CA PHE A 32 -6.40 3.76 -15.91
C PHE A 32 -5.80 3.03 -14.70
N ARG A 33 -6.57 2.90 -13.64
CA ARG A 33 -6.14 2.22 -12.40
C ARG A 33 -7.09 1.11 -12.06
N ILE A 34 -6.54 -0.01 -11.65
CA ILE A 34 -7.29 -1.16 -11.14
C ILE A 34 -7.02 -1.24 -9.64
N LEU A 35 -8.07 -1.20 -8.85
CA LEU A 35 -8.03 -1.51 -7.42
C LEU A 35 -8.55 -2.92 -7.21
N ALA A 36 -7.69 -3.82 -6.72
CA ALA A 36 -8.03 -5.17 -6.33
C ALA A 36 -7.96 -5.27 -4.80
N CYS A 37 -9.11 -5.41 -4.16
CA CYS A 37 -9.19 -5.62 -2.71
C CYS A 37 -9.09 -7.10 -2.41
N ILE A 38 -8.27 -7.48 -1.43
CA ILE A 38 -8.11 -8.87 -0.99
C ILE A 38 -8.37 -8.99 0.51
N ASP A 39 -8.93 -10.12 0.91
CA ASP A 39 -9.19 -10.51 2.31
C ASP A 39 -8.52 -11.83 2.70
N GLY A 40 -7.81 -12.45 1.76
CA GLY A 40 -7.12 -13.73 1.93
C GLY A 40 -7.92 -14.93 1.45
N THR A 41 -9.17 -14.76 1.02
CA THR A 41 -9.98 -15.83 0.42
C THR A 41 -9.54 -16.11 -1.02
N ASP A 42 -9.80 -17.32 -1.52
CA ASP A 42 -9.47 -17.67 -2.91
C ASP A 42 -10.28 -16.85 -3.91
N GLU A 43 -11.52 -16.48 -3.56
CA GLU A 43 -12.39 -15.61 -4.35
C GLU A 43 -11.77 -14.23 -4.53
N SER A 44 -11.19 -13.65 -3.47
CA SER A 44 -10.53 -12.34 -3.55
C SER A 44 -9.30 -12.39 -4.47
N PHE A 45 -8.58 -13.51 -4.52
CA PHE A 45 -7.45 -13.68 -5.42
C PHE A 45 -7.82 -13.83 -6.90
N ILE A 46 -9.08 -14.16 -7.22
CA ILE A 46 -9.59 -14.11 -8.60
C ILE A 46 -9.51 -12.67 -9.13
N SER A 47 -9.78 -11.67 -8.31
CA SER A 47 -9.66 -10.25 -8.69
C SER A 47 -8.23 -9.86 -9.04
N VAL A 48 -7.24 -10.40 -8.31
CA VAL A 48 -5.81 -10.18 -8.58
C VAL A 48 -5.42 -10.79 -9.93
N ARG A 49 -5.88 -12.02 -10.24
CA ARG A 49 -5.63 -12.66 -11.56
C ARG A 49 -6.21 -11.84 -12.70
N LYS A 50 -7.45 -11.36 -12.55
CA LYS A 50 -8.07 -10.48 -13.55
C LYS A 50 -7.30 -9.18 -13.72
N ALA A 51 -6.88 -8.54 -12.62
CA ALA A 51 -6.07 -7.32 -12.66
C ALA A 51 -4.73 -7.56 -13.37
N ALA A 52 -4.06 -8.69 -13.11
CA ALA A 52 -2.81 -9.06 -13.77
C ALA A 52 -2.99 -9.18 -15.29
N ARG A 53 -4.01 -9.92 -15.74
CA ARG A 53 -4.30 -10.11 -17.17
C ARG A 53 -4.58 -8.80 -17.89
N ILE A 54 -5.35 -7.90 -17.27
CA ILE A 54 -5.59 -6.57 -17.83
C ILE A 54 -4.28 -5.77 -17.84
N GLY A 55 -3.49 -5.82 -16.75
CA GLY A 55 -2.21 -5.12 -16.64
C GLY A 55 -1.14 -5.59 -17.64
N CYS A 56 -1.22 -6.84 -18.11
CA CYS A 56 -0.34 -7.33 -19.17
C CYS A 56 -0.68 -6.76 -20.56
N THR A 57 -1.95 -6.38 -20.77
CA THR A 57 -2.45 -5.96 -22.10
C THR A 57 -2.70 -4.46 -22.19
N ALA A 58 -2.89 -3.78 -21.07
CA ALA A 58 -3.22 -2.36 -21.02
C ALA A 58 -2.21 -1.57 -20.19
N GLU A 59 -1.97 -0.32 -20.57
CA GLU A 59 -1.16 0.61 -19.77
C GLU A 59 -1.97 1.09 -18.54
N CYS A 60 -1.97 0.28 -17.50
CA CYS A 60 -2.67 0.61 -16.27
C CYS A 60 -1.78 0.46 -15.04
N ASP A 61 -2.12 1.19 -13.99
CA ASP A 61 -1.57 0.99 -12.66
C ASP A 61 -2.45 -0.01 -11.88
N ILE A 62 -1.84 -0.91 -11.12
CA ILE A 62 -2.55 -1.88 -10.30
C ILE A 62 -2.29 -1.57 -8.83
N ILE A 63 -3.35 -1.50 -8.03
CA ILE A 63 -3.29 -1.36 -6.58
C ILE A 63 -3.92 -2.61 -5.98
N ILE A 64 -3.16 -3.37 -5.22
CA ILE A 64 -3.65 -4.49 -4.43
C ILE A 64 -3.74 -4.03 -2.99
N LEU A 65 -4.93 -4.05 -2.43
CA LEU A 65 -5.26 -3.52 -1.13
C LEU A 65 -5.73 -4.62 -0.19
N TYR A 66 -5.08 -4.71 0.96
CA TYR A 66 -5.59 -5.41 2.13
C TYR A 66 -5.95 -4.40 3.20
N VAL A 67 -7.19 -4.38 3.67
CA VAL A 67 -7.63 -3.52 4.77
C VAL A 67 -7.66 -4.34 6.05
N ARG A 68 -6.94 -3.87 7.06
CA ARG A 68 -6.98 -4.39 8.41
C ARG A 68 -7.86 -3.49 9.27
N PRO A 69 -9.05 -3.95 9.68
CA PRO A 69 -9.90 -3.18 10.58
C PRO A 69 -9.22 -2.96 11.93
N ILE A 70 -9.45 -1.79 12.51
CA ILE A 70 -9.05 -1.52 13.89
C ILE A 70 -10.08 -2.18 14.79
N ASP A 71 -9.61 -2.93 15.80
CA ASP A 71 -10.50 -3.49 16.81
C ASP A 71 -11.08 -2.35 17.68
N GLN A 72 -12.23 -1.81 17.25
CA GLN A 72 -12.91 -0.69 17.94
C GLN A 72 -13.61 -1.11 19.24
N GLY A 73 -13.77 -2.42 19.48
CA GLY A 73 -14.57 -2.94 20.60
C GLY A 73 -13.89 -2.96 21.97
N LEU A 74 -12.62 -2.64 22.07
CA LEU A 74 -11.84 -2.87 23.27
C LEU A 74 -11.17 -1.57 23.74
N HIS A 75 -11.84 -0.78 24.58
CA HIS A 75 -11.26 0.40 25.22
C HIS A 75 -9.95 0.10 25.98
N SER A 76 -9.78 -1.13 26.50
CA SER A 76 -8.52 -1.62 27.10
C SER A 76 -7.76 -2.61 26.20
N GLY A 77 -8.42 -3.29 25.27
CA GLY A 77 -7.85 -4.32 24.42
C GLY A 77 -7.04 -3.79 23.23
N GLY A 78 -7.25 -2.55 22.83
CA GLY A 78 -6.48 -1.93 21.75
C GLY A 78 -4.98 -1.87 22.05
N LEU A 79 -4.59 -1.65 23.30
CA LEU A 79 -3.19 -1.69 23.74
C LEU A 79 -2.65 -3.12 23.73
N GLN A 80 -3.41 -4.10 24.22
CA GLN A 80 -3.00 -5.50 24.25
C GLN A 80 -2.85 -6.08 22.85
N VAL A 81 -3.75 -5.76 21.92
CA VAL A 81 -3.68 -6.19 20.53
C VAL A 81 -2.46 -5.57 19.83
N ARG A 82 -2.17 -4.28 20.09
CA ARG A 82 -0.96 -3.62 19.56
C ARG A 82 0.31 -4.26 20.08
N LEU A 83 0.39 -4.52 21.38
CA LEU A 83 1.54 -5.21 21.99
C LEU A 83 1.69 -6.64 21.46
N ALA A 84 0.59 -7.38 21.28
CA ALA A 84 0.63 -8.71 20.69
C ALA A 84 1.15 -8.68 19.24
N ARG A 85 0.70 -7.73 18.41
CA ARG A 85 1.21 -7.55 17.04
C ARG A 85 2.68 -7.16 17.04
N GLN A 86 3.08 -6.24 17.90
CA GLN A 86 4.48 -5.85 18.04
C GLN A 86 5.34 -7.04 18.44
N ASN A 87 4.93 -7.81 19.45
CA ASN A 87 5.63 -9.02 19.89
C ASN A 87 5.72 -10.07 18.77
N MET A 88 4.65 -10.23 17.97
CA MET A 88 4.67 -11.14 16.81
C MET A 88 5.71 -10.68 15.77
N MET A 89 5.77 -9.39 15.46
CA MET A 89 6.77 -8.84 14.52
C MET A 89 8.19 -9.00 15.07
N GLU A 90 8.42 -8.70 16.35
CA GLU A 90 9.72 -8.85 17.02
C GLU A 90 10.16 -10.32 17.05
N ALA A 91 9.21 -11.26 17.18
CA ALA A 91 9.44 -12.70 17.08
C ALA A 91 9.60 -13.22 15.65
N GLY A 92 9.54 -12.33 14.64
CA GLY A 92 9.69 -12.69 13.23
C GLY A 92 8.45 -13.30 12.58
N PHE A 93 7.28 -13.22 13.23
CA PHE A 93 6.03 -13.67 12.63
C PHE A 93 5.49 -12.64 11.64
N GLU A 94 5.04 -13.11 10.50
CA GLU A 94 4.42 -12.26 9.49
C GLU A 94 2.96 -11.99 9.82
N LEU A 95 2.54 -10.73 9.69
CA LEU A 95 1.14 -10.37 9.85
C LEU A 95 0.31 -10.93 8.68
N PRO A 96 -0.93 -11.41 8.93
CA PRO A 96 -1.77 -12.05 7.90
C PRO A 96 -1.93 -11.20 6.62
N GLY A 97 -2.11 -9.90 6.75
CA GLY A 97 -2.22 -9.00 5.60
C GLY A 97 -0.97 -8.95 4.73
N VAL A 98 0.21 -9.09 5.34
CA VAL A 98 1.49 -9.10 4.61
C VAL A 98 1.64 -10.40 3.82
N SER A 99 1.28 -11.55 4.42
CA SER A 99 1.31 -12.85 3.72
C SER A 99 0.35 -12.88 2.53
N HIS A 100 -0.86 -12.32 2.68
CA HIS A 100 -1.83 -12.22 1.59
C HIS A 100 -1.32 -11.32 0.45
N LEU A 101 -0.69 -10.20 0.76
CA LEU A 101 -0.09 -9.32 -0.26
C LEU A 101 1.09 -10.00 -0.97
N ARG A 102 1.89 -10.81 -0.26
CA ARG A 102 2.95 -11.61 -0.88
C ARG A 102 2.38 -12.67 -1.83
N ARG A 103 1.34 -13.40 -1.40
CA ARG A 103 0.63 -14.35 -2.28
C ARG A 103 0.06 -13.65 -3.53
N ALA A 104 -0.48 -12.45 -3.38
CA ALA A 104 -0.95 -11.67 -4.52
C ALA A 104 0.18 -11.34 -5.51
N LEU A 105 1.38 -11.00 -5.01
CA LEU A 105 2.55 -10.77 -5.86
C LEU A 105 2.96 -12.02 -6.66
N GLU A 106 2.93 -13.18 -6.03
CA GLU A 106 3.19 -14.47 -6.70
C GLU A 106 2.16 -14.76 -7.79
N ILE A 107 0.89 -14.44 -7.54
CA ILE A 107 -0.19 -14.55 -8.53
C ILE A 107 0.06 -13.61 -9.72
N LEU A 108 0.43 -12.34 -9.49
CA LEU A 108 0.77 -11.42 -10.57
C LEU A 108 1.87 -12.02 -11.47
N LYS A 109 2.93 -12.55 -10.84
CA LYS A 109 4.04 -13.19 -11.55
C LYS A 109 3.58 -14.41 -12.35
N SER A 110 2.75 -15.29 -11.76
CA SER A 110 2.23 -16.48 -12.44
C SER A 110 1.31 -16.16 -13.64
N GLU A 111 0.65 -15.01 -13.62
CA GLU A 111 -0.20 -14.52 -14.72
C GLU A 111 0.58 -13.70 -15.76
N GLY A 112 1.92 -13.62 -15.64
CA GLY A 112 2.80 -12.96 -16.62
C GLY A 112 3.19 -11.52 -16.29
N LEU A 113 2.73 -10.95 -15.16
CA LEU A 113 3.14 -9.63 -14.69
C LEU A 113 4.25 -9.78 -13.64
N ASP A 114 5.47 -10.02 -14.09
CA ASP A 114 6.64 -10.08 -13.21
C ASP A 114 7.20 -8.67 -12.96
N VAL A 115 7.21 -8.26 -11.70
CA VAL A 115 7.72 -6.95 -11.26
C VAL A 115 9.07 -7.07 -10.53
N SER A 116 9.73 -8.22 -10.59
CA SER A 116 10.96 -8.51 -9.84
C SER A 116 12.09 -7.53 -10.16
N ASP A 117 12.18 -7.12 -11.42
CA ASP A 117 13.22 -6.19 -11.92
C ASP A 117 12.79 -4.72 -11.86
N TRP A 118 11.59 -4.44 -11.36
CA TRP A 118 11.08 -3.09 -11.27
C TRP A 118 11.67 -2.34 -10.07
N LYS A 119 11.76 -1.01 -10.19
CA LYS A 119 12.20 -0.16 -9.08
C LYS A 119 11.24 -0.27 -7.91
N LYS A 120 11.73 -0.78 -6.79
CA LYS A 120 10.96 -0.98 -5.55
C LYS A 120 11.13 0.20 -4.60
N THR A 121 10.02 0.68 -4.04
CA THR A 121 9.98 1.66 -2.95
C THR A 121 9.10 1.11 -1.83
N VAL A 122 9.55 1.24 -0.58
CA VAL A 122 8.82 0.78 0.61
C VAL A 122 8.53 1.98 1.49
N GLU A 123 7.28 2.10 1.91
CA GLU A 123 6.82 3.13 2.84
C GLU A 123 6.08 2.46 4.00
N HIS A 124 6.33 2.93 5.21
CA HIS A 124 5.63 2.53 6.42
C HIS A 124 5.16 3.77 7.17
N GLN A 125 3.95 3.72 7.70
CA GLN A 125 3.40 4.79 8.52
C GLN A 125 2.59 4.18 9.66
N ASP A 126 2.86 4.63 10.88
CA ASP A 126 2.00 4.32 12.03
C ASP A 126 0.60 4.86 11.76
N ALA A 127 -0.41 4.05 12.02
CA ALA A 127 -1.80 4.44 11.84
C ALA A 127 -2.57 4.20 13.13
N PHE A 128 -3.29 5.22 13.58
CA PHE A 128 -4.09 5.18 14.82
C PHE A 128 -3.29 4.74 16.06
N GLY A 129 -1.99 5.09 16.09
CA GLY A 129 -1.07 4.69 17.13
C GLY A 129 -0.69 3.20 17.13
N ASP A 130 -0.99 2.48 16.06
CA ASP A 130 -0.59 1.08 15.85
C ASP A 130 0.77 1.06 15.14
N PRO A 131 1.85 0.52 15.77
CA PRO A 131 3.17 0.45 15.16
C PRO A 131 3.23 -0.47 13.94
N ALA A 132 2.27 -1.40 13.79
CA ALA A 132 2.09 -2.22 12.61
C ALA A 132 1.15 -1.57 11.56
N GLY A 133 1.03 -0.25 11.56
CA GLY A 133 0.10 0.55 10.77
C GLY A 133 0.13 0.36 9.27
N ASP A 134 0.01 1.43 8.51
CA ASP A 134 -0.04 1.37 7.05
C ASP A 134 1.31 0.97 6.46
N ASN A 135 1.30 0.00 5.54
CA ASN A 135 2.47 -0.42 4.78
C ASN A 135 2.17 -0.35 3.28
N LYS A 136 3.11 0.18 2.52
CA LYS A 136 3.01 0.30 1.07
C LYS A 136 4.30 -0.14 0.42
N VAL A 137 4.20 -1.02 -0.56
CA VAL A 137 5.29 -1.38 -1.46
C VAL A 137 4.87 -1.00 -2.87
N GLU A 138 5.63 -0.12 -3.51
CA GLU A 138 5.39 0.31 -4.89
C GLU A 138 6.51 -0.24 -5.77
N TYR A 139 6.12 -0.95 -6.82
CA TYR A 139 6.98 -1.38 -7.91
C TYR A 139 6.70 -0.50 -9.12
N ARG A 140 7.74 0.10 -9.70
CA ARG A 140 7.61 0.98 -10.86
C ARG A 140 8.41 0.44 -12.02
N GLY A 141 7.72 0.11 -13.10
CA GLY A 141 8.30 -0.38 -14.33
C GLY A 141 8.99 0.70 -15.18
N PRO A 142 9.80 0.30 -16.16
CA PRO A 142 10.52 1.22 -17.04
C PRO A 142 9.59 2.05 -17.94
N ASP A 143 8.39 1.55 -18.24
CA ASP A 143 7.32 2.23 -18.97
C ASP A 143 6.49 3.19 -18.07
N GLY A 144 6.86 3.30 -16.81
CA GLY A 144 6.20 4.15 -15.81
C GLY A 144 4.93 3.56 -15.22
N ARG A 145 4.51 2.33 -15.59
CA ARG A 145 3.44 1.61 -14.89
C ARG A 145 3.83 1.33 -13.46
N SER A 146 2.84 1.24 -12.59
CA SER A 146 3.07 0.89 -11.19
C SER A 146 2.20 -0.27 -10.73
N VAL A 147 2.79 -1.11 -9.88
CA VAL A 147 2.08 -2.10 -9.06
C VAL A 147 2.31 -1.73 -7.61
N VAL A 148 1.23 -1.51 -6.90
CA VAL A 148 1.25 -1.09 -5.49
C VAL A 148 0.62 -2.18 -4.64
N LEU A 149 1.36 -2.70 -3.67
CA LEU A 149 0.82 -3.55 -2.61
C LEU A 149 0.62 -2.66 -1.39
N LYS A 150 -0.59 -2.62 -0.87
CA LYS A 150 -0.92 -1.75 0.25
C LYS A 150 -1.65 -2.50 1.35
N LEU A 151 -1.08 -2.47 2.55
CA LEU A 151 -1.78 -2.80 3.78
C LEU A 151 -2.26 -1.48 4.38
N LYS A 152 -3.56 -1.35 4.56
CA LYS A 152 -4.20 -0.17 5.13
C LYS A 152 -4.84 -0.53 6.46
N THR A 153 -4.59 0.24 7.50
CA THR A 153 -5.32 0.17 8.76
C THR A 153 -6.46 1.19 8.72
N ALA A 154 -7.67 0.77 9.01
CA ALA A 154 -8.85 1.64 8.97
C ALA A 154 -9.89 1.24 10.01
N PRO A 155 -10.83 2.14 10.40
CA PRO A 155 -11.92 1.84 11.31
C PRO A 155 -12.78 0.66 10.83
N ASP A 156 -13.00 0.57 9.53
CA ASP A 156 -13.65 -0.56 8.87
C ASP A 156 -13.14 -0.74 7.43
N VAL A 157 -13.54 -1.82 6.78
CA VAL A 157 -13.06 -2.16 5.44
C VAL A 157 -13.53 -1.13 4.39
N ALA A 158 -14.78 -0.65 4.49
CA ALA A 158 -15.34 0.28 3.52
C ALA A 158 -14.60 1.62 3.56
N VAL A 159 -14.33 2.16 4.75
CA VAL A 159 -13.52 3.38 4.94
C VAL A 159 -12.13 3.18 4.36
N GLY A 160 -11.48 2.04 4.65
CA GLY A 160 -10.15 1.75 4.13
C GLY A 160 -10.09 1.70 2.60
N ILE A 161 -11.15 1.23 1.94
CA ILE A 161 -11.26 1.21 0.47
C ILE A 161 -11.50 2.61 -0.07
N LEU A 162 -12.46 3.35 0.51
CA LEU A 162 -12.82 4.70 0.05
C LEU A 162 -11.65 5.69 0.14
N ASP A 163 -10.78 5.55 1.12
CA ASP A 163 -9.56 6.36 1.27
C ASP A 163 -8.54 6.18 0.12
N GLN A 164 -8.78 5.26 -0.82
CA GLN A 164 -7.89 5.05 -1.97
C GLN A 164 -8.26 5.90 -3.19
N TYR A 165 -9.44 6.52 -3.19
CA TYR A 165 -9.91 7.44 -4.22
C TYR A 165 -9.55 8.88 -3.84
#